data_0cc17b2665bfc49c8542e0ecff2d7e0e
#
_entry.id   0cc17b2665bfc49c8542e0ecff2d7e0e
#
_cell.length_a   1.000
_cell.length_b   1.000
_cell.length_c   1.000
_cell.angle_alpha   90.00
_cell.angle_beta   90.00
_cell.angle_gamma   90.00
#
_symmetry.space_group_name_H-M   'P 1'
#
loop_
_entity.id
_entity.type
_entity.pdbx_description
1 polymer ?
#
loop_
_entity_poly.entity_id
_entity_poly.type
_entity_poly.pdbx_seq_one_letter_code
_entity_poly.pdbx_strand_id
1 'polypeptide(L)'
;VFFISLAGHTQEINSIKIASQIKKVTVFITGGEENRTATVNVKKGRNKLIFTDISTVADHKSVQFNANKEFNLVSVSSEIDYLTFVDNNPRIKQLQDTLTILRLKQSDLNNELDAYAHEKDLIMRNNDIKGENENLSVEELKAMATFYRTRIMELNKIITDYNTKIAEANALVWRYQNQLTELNYKETIKSNQIIVLIDCAEATTMEIDLKFIVSNCGWQANYDLSADNISGKIELKYKAKVFNNTGTDWSDVNLVLSTSDPNVSASAPTLSPWYLNYSSLSNSEGDFEKGEQYVVPQNRAFAQYSWNSNMAPQMSQNLDGLFLGGNDANGFPIQGGSGSQGSTVAFTSIQVAQLTREFVIDKKYTIPSDSKPYLVDITSHSLDATFSHKAVPKLDKDAFLLANIVGWEKLDLIPGPTNVYFAETYVGQSYLNTANVEDTLRLSFGRDSRVEITRRLLEEFSDKKVVGPNRKDSYAYEITVKNNRETAVQLNLFDQIPISQDSDIEVTVDEISGADHNLTTGRLLWIVNLAPGQSATYKLGFTIKYPKDKKITVQKYRTISSPSF
;
A
#
# COMPACT_ATOMS: atom_id res chain seq x y z
N VAL A 1 -70.47 -32.27 19.67
CA VAL A 1 -69.43 -31.49 18.96
C VAL A 1 -68.25 -31.44 19.89
N PHE A 2 -67.20 -32.24 19.63
CA PHE A 2 -65.93 -32.19 20.38
C PHE A 2 -65.06 -31.13 19.74
N PHE A 3 -64.80 -30.05 20.47
CA PHE A 3 -63.74 -29.08 20.12
C PHE A 3 -62.39 -29.64 20.59
N ILE A 4 -61.57 -30.14 19.64
CA ILE A 4 -60.15 -30.40 19.88
C ILE A 4 -59.43 -29.07 19.80
N SER A 5 -59.08 -28.49 20.94
CA SER A 5 -58.18 -27.35 21.03
C SER A 5 -56.78 -27.83 20.66
N LEU A 6 -56.32 -27.52 19.44
CA LEU A 6 -54.90 -27.59 19.10
C LEU A 6 -54.18 -26.48 19.86
N ALA A 7 -53.64 -26.78 21.04
CA ALA A 7 -52.67 -25.96 21.69
C ALA A 7 -51.36 -26.01 20.85
N GLY A 8 -51.19 -25.07 19.96
CA GLY A 8 -49.90 -24.86 19.29
C GLY A 8 -48.87 -24.47 20.36
N HIS A 9 -47.99 -25.41 20.72
CA HIS A 9 -46.82 -25.13 21.52
C HIS A 9 -45.90 -24.25 20.67
N THR A 10 -45.97 -22.93 20.81
CA THR A 10 -44.91 -22.05 20.39
C THR A 10 -43.68 -22.40 21.22
N GLN A 11 -42.74 -23.13 20.62
CA GLN A 11 -41.50 -23.50 21.28
C GLN A 11 -40.76 -22.17 21.60
N GLU A 12 -40.64 -21.84 22.87
CA GLU A 12 -40.01 -20.64 23.36
C GLU A 12 -38.51 -20.65 22.95
N ILE A 13 -38.10 -19.72 22.09
CA ILE A 13 -36.72 -19.62 21.61
C ILE A 13 -35.90 -18.93 22.67
N ASN A 14 -34.93 -19.63 23.26
CA ASN A 14 -33.99 -19.05 24.21
C ASN A 14 -32.97 -18.17 23.48
N SER A 15 -32.98 -16.85 23.71
CA SER A 15 -32.09 -15.93 23.05
C SER A 15 -30.92 -15.56 23.98
N ILE A 16 -29.68 -15.71 23.48
CA ILE A 16 -28.45 -15.52 24.25
C ILE A 16 -27.51 -14.60 23.46
N LYS A 17 -27.15 -13.43 24.02
CA LYS A 17 -26.10 -12.58 23.48
C LYS A 17 -24.75 -13.10 23.95
N ILE A 18 -23.79 -13.21 23.02
CA ILE A 18 -22.48 -13.81 23.24
C ILE A 18 -21.40 -12.81 22.81
N ALA A 19 -20.56 -12.41 23.77
CA ALA A 19 -19.31 -11.74 23.48
C ALA A 19 -18.25 -12.81 23.18
N SER A 20 -17.71 -12.79 21.96
CA SER A 20 -16.68 -13.74 21.51
C SER A 20 -15.30 -13.07 21.44
N GLN A 21 -14.25 -13.86 21.64
CA GLN A 21 -12.87 -13.38 21.57
C GLN A 21 -12.18 -13.94 20.30
N ILE A 22 -11.44 -13.08 19.60
CA ILE A 22 -10.61 -13.50 18.46
C ILE A 22 -9.39 -14.23 19.04
N LYS A 23 -9.24 -15.50 18.74
CA LYS A 23 -8.14 -16.35 19.21
C LYS A 23 -7.05 -16.53 18.16
N LYS A 24 -7.46 -16.65 16.90
CA LYS A 24 -6.56 -16.86 15.76
C LYS A 24 -7.03 -16.00 14.58
N VAL A 25 -6.09 -15.44 13.85
CA VAL A 25 -6.36 -14.78 12.56
C VAL A 25 -5.44 -15.39 11.51
N THR A 26 -6.04 -15.90 10.43
CA THR A 26 -5.29 -16.27 9.23
C THR A 26 -5.40 -15.12 8.24
N VAL A 27 -4.30 -14.43 7.98
CA VAL A 27 -4.28 -13.28 7.06
C VAL A 27 -3.84 -13.77 5.69
N PHE A 28 -4.65 -13.52 4.69
CA PHE A 28 -4.39 -13.81 3.28
C PHE A 28 -3.67 -12.62 2.61
N ILE A 29 -3.22 -12.80 1.37
CA ILE A 29 -2.71 -11.67 0.56
C ILE A 29 -3.78 -10.57 0.47
N THR A 30 -5.06 -10.96 0.29
CA THR A 30 -6.24 -10.09 0.35
C THR A 30 -7.30 -10.71 1.25
N GLY A 31 -7.64 -10.02 2.34
CA GLY A 31 -8.59 -10.49 3.33
C GLY A 31 -7.96 -11.31 4.45
N GLY A 32 -8.81 -11.83 5.33
CA GLY A 32 -8.41 -12.66 6.45
C GLY A 32 -9.55 -13.58 6.92
N GLU A 33 -9.22 -14.59 7.70
CA GLU A 33 -10.17 -15.43 8.41
C GLU A 33 -10.03 -15.19 9.91
N GLU A 34 -11.07 -14.69 10.54
CA GLU A 34 -11.14 -14.60 12.00
C GLU A 34 -11.69 -15.89 12.58
N ASN A 35 -10.98 -16.46 13.56
CA ASN A 35 -11.45 -17.55 14.39
C ASN A 35 -11.72 -17.01 15.79
N ARG A 36 -12.99 -17.04 16.19
CA ARG A 36 -13.48 -16.53 17.47
C ARG A 36 -13.98 -17.68 18.34
N THR A 37 -13.71 -17.59 19.63
CA THR A 37 -14.17 -18.58 20.61
C THR A 37 -15.05 -17.94 21.66
N ALA A 38 -16.02 -18.71 22.17
CA ALA A 38 -16.87 -18.33 23.26
C ALA A 38 -17.35 -19.57 24.03
N THR A 39 -17.74 -19.38 25.31
CA THR A 39 -18.40 -20.41 26.12
C THR A 39 -19.82 -19.96 26.39
N VAL A 40 -20.79 -20.85 26.16
CA VAL A 40 -22.22 -20.55 26.32
C VAL A 40 -22.97 -21.69 27.02
N ASN A 41 -23.94 -21.30 27.85
CA ASN A 41 -24.89 -22.23 28.45
C ASN A 41 -26.19 -22.27 27.63
N VAL A 42 -26.46 -23.37 26.98
CA VAL A 42 -27.64 -23.57 26.17
C VAL A 42 -28.69 -24.40 26.92
N LYS A 43 -29.95 -24.15 26.61
CA LYS A 43 -31.07 -24.94 27.15
C LYS A 43 -31.46 -26.05 26.16
N LYS A 44 -32.17 -27.06 26.64
CA LYS A 44 -32.81 -28.03 25.77
C LYS A 44 -33.80 -27.37 24.82
N GLY A 45 -33.78 -27.76 23.55
CA GLY A 45 -34.58 -27.18 22.48
C GLY A 45 -33.88 -26.05 21.75
N ARG A 46 -34.66 -25.14 21.17
CA ARG A 46 -34.12 -24.07 20.29
C ARG A 46 -33.45 -22.96 21.06
N ASN A 47 -32.20 -22.64 20.67
CA ASN A 47 -31.41 -21.55 21.19
C ASN A 47 -30.98 -20.61 20.04
N LYS A 48 -31.26 -19.31 20.19
CA LYS A 48 -30.82 -18.24 19.30
C LYS A 48 -29.56 -17.63 19.92
N LEU A 49 -28.41 -17.92 19.32
CA LEU A 49 -27.11 -17.43 19.72
C LEU A 49 -26.80 -16.16 18.92
N ILE A 50 -26.59 -15.03 19.56
CA ILE A 50 -26.34 -13.73 18.94
C ILE A 50 -24.91 -13.31 19.29
N PHE A 51 -24.01 -13.45 18.32
CA PHE A 51 -22.63 -12.99 18.46
C PHE A 51 -22.57 -11.51 18.13
N THR A 52 -22.16 -10.71 19.13
CA THR A 52 -21.99 -9.26 18.99
C THR A 52 -20.56 -8.89 18.63
N ASP A 53 -20.33 -7.62 18.32
CA ASP A 53 -19.00 -7.06 18.02
C ASP A 53 -18.30 -7.76 16.82
N ILE A 54 -19.08 -8.11 15.82
CA ILE A 54 -18.60 -8.66 14.56
C ILE A 54 -18.31 -7.51 13.59
N SER A 55 -17.21 -7.63 12.86
CA SER A 55 -16.84 -6.70 11.79
C SER A 55 -17.96 -6.54 10.75
N THR A 56 -18.22 -5.30 10.31
CA THR A 56 -19.19 -5.02 9.23
C THR A 56 -18.72 -5.50 7.86
N VAL A 57 -17.42 -5.79 7.72
CA VAL A 57 -16.82 -6.34 6.50
C VAL A 57 -16.69 -7.87 6.54
N ALA A 58 -17.35 -8.52 7.51
CA ALA A 58 -17.43 -9.98 7.57
C ALA A 58 -18.33 -10.52 6.46
N ASP A 59 -17.84 -11.52 5.73
CA ASP A 59 -18.66 -12.27 4.77
C ASP A 59 -19.51 -13.32 5.51
N HIS A 60 -20.78 -13.04 5.66
CA HIS A 60 -21.73 -13.92 6.32
C HIS A 60 -21.95 -15.27 5.60
N LYS A 61 -21.60 -15.37 4.31
CA LYS A 61 -21.67 -16.63 3.55
C LYS A 61 -20.54 -17.58 3.90
N SER A 62 -19.44 -17.05 4.43
CA SER A 62 -18.27 -17.82 4.83
C SER A 62 -18.34 -18.35 6.26
N VAL A 63 -19.41 -18.03 7.00
CA VAL A 63 -19.54 -18.38 8.42
C VAL A 63 -19.56 -19.89 8.62
N GLN A 64 -18.63 -20.38 9.42
CA GLN A 64 -18.54 -21.75 9.91
C GLN A 64 -18.73 -21.74 11.42
N PHE A 65 -19.69 -22.51 11.90
CA PHE A 65 -20.03 -22.64 13.31
C PHE A 65 -19.78 -24.07 13.78
N ASN A 66 -18.94 -24.23 14.79
CA ASN A 66 -18.66 -25.51 15.43
C ASN A 66 -18.78 -25.40 16.94
N ALA A 67 -19.01 -26.50 17.61
CA ALA A 67 -19.01 -26.60 19.06
C ALA A 67 -18.45 -27.94 19.53
N ASN A 68 -18.00 -28.01 20.79
CA ASN A 68 -17.48 -29.24 21.39
C ASN A 68 -18.59 -30.23 21.89
N LYS A 69 -19.86 -29.89 21.65
CA LYS A 69 -21.04 -30.73 22.00
C LYS A 69 -21.92 -30.88 20.78
N GLU A 70 -22.75 -31.96 20.79
CA GLU A 70 -23.70 -32.23 19.72
C GLU A 70 -24.85 -31.22 19.69
N PHE A 71 -25.16 -30.73 18.51
CA PHE A 71 -26.26 -29.82 18.23
C PHE A 71 -26.74 -29.99 16.79
N ASN A 72 -27.98 -29.59 16.52
CA ASN A 72 -28.51 -29.48 15.18
C ASN A 72 -28.49 -28.00 14.76
N LEU A 73 -27.72 -27.65 13.71
CA LEU A 73 -27.72 -26.31 13.14
C LEU A 73 -29.02 -26.10 12.35
N VAL A 74 -29.79 -25.09 12.74
CA VAL A 74 -31.05 -24.74 12.07
C VAL A 74 -30.84 -23.64 11.04
N SER A 75 -30.17 -22.56 11.41
CA SER A 75 -29.85 -21.45 10.49
C SER A 75 -28.70 -20.62 10.99
N VAL A 76 -28.02 -19.96 10.04
CA VAL A 76 -27.05 -18.89 10.26
C VAL A 76 -27.51 -17.67 9.49
N SER A 77 -27.59 -16.51 10.14
CA SER A 77 -27.94 -15.24 9.53
C SER A 77 -27.10 -14.11 10.12
N SER A 78 -27.09 -12.96 9.47
CA SER A 78 -26.42 -11.76 9.97
C SER A 78 -27.37 -10.58 9.96
N GLU A 79 -27.24 -9.71 10.95
CA GLU A 79 -28.01 -8.48 11.08
C GLU A 79 -27.06 -7.32 11.45
N ILE A 80 -27.32 -6.13 10.93
CA ILE A 80 -26.56 -4.94 11.31
C ILE A 80 -27.20 -4.35 12.57
N ASP A 81 -26.43 -4.21 13.63
CA ASP A 81 -26.85 -3.50 14.83
C ASP A 81 -26.45 -2.03 14.73
N TYR A 82 -27.46 -1.17 14.57
CA TYR A 82 -27.28 0.29 14.49
C TYR A 82 -27.19 0.96 15.86
N LEU A 83 -27.47 0.25 16.93
CA LEU A 83 -27.52 0.77 18.29
C LEU A 83 -26.25 0.49 19.09
N THR A 84 -25.53 -0.58 18.71
CA THR A 84 -24.26 -0.94 19.34
C THR A 84 -23.11 -0.45 18.46
N PHE A 85 -22.32 0.48 18.97
CA PHE A 85 -21.10 0.95 18.33
C PHE A 85 -19.93 0.12 18.85
N VAL A 86 -19.13 -0.43 17.94
CA VAL A 86 -17.85 -1.08 18.31
C VAL A 86 -16.84 0.03 18.54
N ASP A 87 -16.77 0.50 19.79
CA ASP A 87 -15.76 1.47 20.21
C ASP A 87 -14.78 0.76 21.16
N ASN A 88 -13.86 0.01 20.56
CA ASN A 88 -12.90 -0.80 21.31
C ASN A 88 -11.60 -0.06 21.66
N ASN A 89 -11.42 1.19 21.17
CA ASN A 89 -10.22 1.96 21.45
C ASN A 89 -10.49 3.06 22.47
N PRO A 90 -10.10 2.90 23.77
CA PRO A 90 -10.35 3.89 24.81
C PRO A 90 -9.74 5.25 24.50
N ARG A 91 -8.66 5.31 23.69
CA ARG A 91 -8.04 6.56 23.26
C ARG A 91 -8.92 7.32 22.27
N ILE A 92 -9.58 6.61 21.34
CA ILE A 92 -10.52 7.22 20.39
C ILE A 92 -11.68 7.85 21.15
N LYS A 93 -12.25 7.13 22.11
CA LYS A 93 -13.34 7.63 22.96
C LYS A 93 -12.94 8.89 23.71
N GLN A 94 -11.77 8.91 24.35
CA GLN A 94 -11.27 10.11 25.06
C GLN A 94 -11.11 11.31 24.11
N LEU A 95 -10.61 11.09 22.89
CA LEU A 95 -10.46 12.14 21.88
C LEU A 95 -11.82 12.68 21.43
N GLN A 96 -12.82 11.82 21.22
CA GLN A 96 -14.18 12.19 20.85
C GLN A 96 -14.88 13.00 21.95
N ASP A 97 -14.81 12.53 23.21
CA ASP A 97 -15.39 13.22 24.35
C ASP A 97 -14.76 14.61 24.48
N THR A 98 -13.44 14.72 24.34
CA THR A 98 -12.74 16.01 24.35
C THR A 98 -13.16 16.90 23.18
N LEU A 99 -13.29 16.35 21.98
CA LEU A 99 -13.75 17.09 20.80
C LEU A 99 -15.17 17.62 20.96
N THR A 100 -16.05 16.83 21.57
CA THR A 100 -17.42 17.25 21.88
C THR A 100 -17.44 18.42 22.85
N ILE A 101 -16.65 18.35 23.93
CA ILE A 101 -16.52 19.45 24.90
C ILE A 101 -15.97 20.72 24.24
N LEU A 102 -14.95 20.58 23.36
CA LEU A 102 -14.37 21.73 22.66
C LEU A 102 -15.36 22.38 21.70
N ARG A 103 -16.17 21.60 20.99
CA ARG A 103 -17.22 22.11 20.09
C ARG A 103 -18.33 22.85 20.85
N LEU A 104 -18.74 22.34 22.02
CA LEU A 104 -19.69 23.04 22.89
C LEU A 104 -19.11 24.38 23.34
N LYS A 105 -17.87 24.39 23.84
CA LYS A 105 -17.18 25.63 24.22
C LYS A 105 -17.07 26.63 23.09
N GLN A 106 -16.78 26.16 21.87
CA GLN A 106 -16.74 27.00 20.66
C GLN A 106 -18.11 27.61 20.38
N SER A 107 -19.19 26.84 20.48
CA SER A 107 -20.55 27.31 20.31
C SER A 107 -20.90 28.40 21.32
N ASP A 108 -20.56 28.21 22.59
CA ASP A 108 -20.82 29.18 23.67
C ASP A 108 -20.08 30.49 23.40
N LEU A 109 -18.78 30.43 23.01
CA LEU A 109 -17.99 31.61 22.67
C LEU A 109 -18.57 32.38 21.48
N ASN A 110 -19.10 31.68 20.47
CA ASN A 110 -19.76 32.33 19.33
C ASN A 110 -21.05 33.01 19.74
N ASN A 111 -21.89 32.37 20.58
CA ASN A 111 -23.13 32.96 21.08
C ASN A 111 -22.86 34.24 21.88
N GLU A 112 -21.82 34.25 22.74
CA GLU A 112 -21.41 35.43 23.49
C GLU A 112 -20.87 36.54 22.57
N LEU A 113 -20.05 36.18 21.57
CA LEU A 113 -19.55 37.13 20.55
C LEU A 113 -20.72 37.78 19.80
N ASP A 114 -21.69 36.99 19.37
CA ASP A 114 -22.89 37.50 18.66
C ASP A 114 -23.69 38.48 19.50
N ALA A 115 -23.83 38.24 20.82
CA ALA A 115 -24.51 39.17 21.71
C ALA A 115 -23.82 40.54 21.75
N TYR A 116 -22.47 40.58 21.89
CA TYR A 116 -21.68 41.83 21.85
C TYR A 116 -21.67 42.49 20.47
N ALA A 117 -21.66 41.71 19.41
CA ALA A 117 -21.75 42.21 18.04
C ALA A 117 -23.11 42.88 17.79
N HIS A 118 -24.21 42.29 18.28
CA HIS A 118 -25.54 42.86 18.18
C HIS A 118 -25.68 44.12 19.03
N GLU A 119 -25.12 44.18 20.25
CA GLU A 119 -25.06 45.41 21.05
C GLU A 119 -24.35 46.52 20.30
N LYS A 120 -23.21 46.23 19.72
CA LYS A 120 -22.47 47.21 18.88
C LYS A 120 -23.28 47.71 17.69
N ASP A 121 -23.93 46.80 16.99
CA ASP A 121 -24.78 47.15 15.83
C ASP A 121 -25.99 48.01 16.24
N LEU A 122 -26.65 47.67 17.37
CA LEU A 122 -27.71 48.46 17.98
C LEU A 122 -27.25 49.89 18.27
N ILE A 123 -26.08 50.05 18.91
CA ILE A 123 -25.51 51.35 19.20
C ILE A 123 -25.20 52.12 17.93
N MET A 124 -24.64 51.48 16.92
CA MET A 124 -24.29 52.13 15.66
C MET A 124 -25.48 52.53 14.80
N ARG A 125 -26.59 51.78 14.84
CA ARG A 125 -27.82 52.09 14.11
C ARG A 125 -28.60 53.23 14.77
N ASN A 126 -28.46 53.46 16.05
CA ASN A 126 -29.11 54.54 16.79
C ASN A 126 -28.33 55.87 16.73
N ASN A 127 -27.62 56.15 15.63
CA ASN A 127 -26.89 57.40 15.41
C ASN A 127 -27.83 58.60 15.17
N ASP A 128 -29.07 58.34 14.80
CA ASP A 128 -30.06 59.41 14.46
C ASP A 128 -30.95 59.64 15.65
N ILE A 129 -30.46 60.44 16.62
CA ILE A 129 -31.13 60.71 17.89
C ILE A 129 -31.92 62.01 17.83
N LYS A 130 -32.27 62.50 16.64
CA LYS A 130 -33.18 63.64 16.54
C LYS A 130 -34.63 63.15 16.69
N GLY A 131 -35.20 63.43 17.88
CA GLY A 131 -36.65 63.53 17.96
C GLY A 131 -37.13 64.68 17.05
N GLU A 132 -38.24 64.52 16.36
CA GLU A 132 -38.76 65.47 15.34
C GLU A 132 -38.93 66.91 15.89
N ASN A 133 -38.78 67.19 17.21
CA ASN A 133 -39.08 68.48 17.81
C ASN A 133 -38.15 68.97 18.95
N GLU A 134 -36.94 68.40 19.18
CA GLU A 134 -36.06 68.84 20.26
C GLU A 134 -34.65 69.18 19.75
N ASN A 135 -34.16 70.38 20.09
CA ASN A 135 -32.77 70.83 19.88
C ASN A 135 -31.89 70.28 21.01
N LEU A 136 -31.00 69.35 20.67
CA LEU A 136 -29.95 68.88 21.60
C LEU A 136 -29.03 70.01 22.00
N SER A 137 -28.76 70.13 23.31
CA SER A 137 -27.75 71.06 23.83
C SER A 137 -26.35 70.57 23.44
N VAL A 138 -25.34 71.47 23.43
CA VAL A 138 -23.96 71.13 23.13
C VAL A 138 -23.38 70.16 24.18
N GLU A 139 -23.84 70.27 25.45
CA GLU A 139 -23.46 69.42 26.55
C GLU A 139 -23.97 67.97 26.35
N GLU A 140 -25.21 67.82 25.96
CA GLU A 140 -25.79 66.49 25.67
C GLU A 140 -25.11 65.83 24.50
N LEU A 141 -24.80 66.61 23.42
CA LEU A 141 -24.06 66.10 22.27
C LEU A 141 -22.66 65.61 22.63
N LYS A 142 -21.91 66.35 23.48
CA LYS A 142 -20.61 65.95 24.00
C LYS A 142 -20.66 64.71 24.87
N ALA A 143 -21.65 64.63 25.81
CA ALA A 143 -21.87 63.48 26.66
C ALA A 143 -22.11 62.21 25.85
N MET A 144 -22.96 62.33 24.80
CA MET A 144 -23.32 61.25 23.92
C MET A 144 -22.14 60.82 23.06
N ALA A 145 -21.40 61.71 22.46
CA ALA A 145 -20.18 61.42 21.69
C ALA A 145 -19.14 60.71 22.54
N THR A 146 -19.05 61.06 23.83
CA THR A 146 -18.16 60.39 24.79
C THR A 146 -18.64 58.97 25.12
N PHE A 147 -19.96 58.80 25.37
CA PHE A 147 -20.56 57.49 25.60
C PHE A 147 -20.32 56.55 24.41
N TYR A 148 -20.67 56.98 23.22
CA TYR A 148 -20.49 56.19 21.99
C TYR A 148 -19.00 55.77 21.81
N ARG A 149 -18.09 56.71 21.90
CA ARG A 149 -16.66 56.42 21.76
C ARG A 149 -16.19 55.43 22.79
N THR A 150 -16.52 55.61 24.07
CA THR A 150 -16.07 54.75 25.16
C THR A 150 -16.67 53.34 24.99
N ARG A 151 -17.99 53.25 24.76
CA ARG A 151 -18.68 51.95 24.64
C ARG A 151 -18.26 51.16 23.41
N ILE A 152 -18.08 51.85 22.26
CA ILE A 152 -17.58 51.17 21.04
C ILE A 152 -16.15 50.69 21.24
N MET A 153 -15.29 51.42 21.92
CA MET A 153 -13.92 50.98 22.26
C MET A 153 -13.92 49.75 23.14
N GLU A 154 -14.77 49.74 24.19
CA GLU A 154 -14.96 48.58 25.08
C GLU A 154 -15.44 47.35 24.31
N LEU A 155 -16.50 47.51 23.50
CA LEU A 155 -17.06 46.42 22.71
C LEU A 155 -16.04 45.87 21.68
N ASN A 156 -15.28 46.75 21.01
CA ASN A 156 -14.23 46.30 20.09
C ASN A 156 -13.16 45.47 20.82
N LYS A 157 -12.78 45.85 22.04
CA LYS A 157 -11.83 45.08 22.84
C LYS A 157 -12.38 43.71 23.21
N ILE A 158 -13.65 43.67 23.66
CA ILE A 158 -14.35 42.42 24.01
C ILE A 158 -14.47 41.51 22.80
N ILE A 159 -14.92 42.02 21.66
CA ILE A 159 -15.06 41.29 20.40
C ILE A 159 -13.70 40.71 19.94
N THR A 160 -12.62 41.49 20.08
CA THR A 160 -11.27 41.03 19.73
C THR A 160 -10.83 39.88 20.65
N ASP A 161 -11.11 39.99 21.97
CA ASP A 161 -10.79 38.93 22.94
C ASP A 161 -11.55 37.62 22.64
N TYR A 162 -12.87 37.72 22.33
CA TYR A 162 -13.65 36.54 21.94
C TYR A 162 -13.16 35.93 20.63
N ASN A 163 -12.84 36.73 19.62
CA ASN A 163 -12.28 36.25 18.36
C ASN A 163 -10.96 35.49 18.58
N THR A 164 -10.12 35.96 19.50
CA THR A 164 -8.88 35.27 19.87
C THR A 164 -9.18 33.91 20.53
N LYS A 165 -10.10 33.88 21.51
CA LYS A 165 -10.50 32.64 22.18
C LYS A 165 -11.14 31.63 21.22
N ILE A 166 -11.95 32.11 20.25
CA ILE A 166 -12.55 31.27 19.21
C ILE A 166 -11.45 30.70 18.30
N ALA A 167 -10.47 31.52 17.90
CA ALA A 167 -9.35 31.04 17.08
C ALA A 167 -8.53 29.94 17.81
N GLU A 168 -8.27 30.11 19.11
CA GLU A 168 -7.61 29.09 19.93
C GLU A 168 -8.44 27.79 20.02
N ALA A 169 -9.76 27.92 20.25
CA ALA A 169 -10.67 26.77 20.28
C ALA A 169 -10.70 26.04 18.92
N ASN A 170 -10.75 26.78 17.83
CA ASN A 170 -10.69 26.23 16.46
C ASN A 170 -9.39 25.45 16.21
N ALA A 171 -8.26 26.00 16.65
CA ALA A 171 -6.96 25.32 16.51
C ALA A 171 -6.93 24.01 17.29
N LEU A 172 -7.53 23.96 18.50
CA LEU A 172 -7.64 22.72 19.26
C LEU A 172 -8.56 21.72 18.58
N VAL A 173 -9.76 22.13 18.16
CA VAL A 173 -10.71 21.27 17.42
C VAL A 173 -10.03 20.65 16.20
N TRP A 174 -9.30 21.44 15.42
CA TRP A 174 -8.56 20.96 14.25
C TRP A 174 -7.50 19.91 14.62
N ARG A 175 -6.72 20.12 15.70
CA ARG A 175 -5.72 19.15 16.16
C ARG A 175 -6.34 17.82 16.58
N TYR A 176 -7.44 17.86 17.33
CA TYR A 176 -8.14 16.65 17.77
C TYR A 176 -8.81 15.91 16.62
N GLN A 177 -9.37 16.63 15.63
CA GLN A 177 -9.90 16.04 14.41
C GLN A 177 -8.82 15.34 13.58
N ASN A 178 -7.68 15.98 13.38
CA ASN A 178 -6.56 15.37 12.67
C ASN A 178 -6.02 14.14 13.40
N GLN A 179 -5.97 14.17 14.74
CA GLN A 179 -5.55 13.00 15.52
C GLN A 179 -6.54 11.84 15.37
N LEU A 180 -7.85 12.11 15.31
CA LEU A 180 -8.85 11.08 15.04
C LEU A 180 -8.74 10.54 13.61
N THR A 181 -8.48 11.41 12.63
CA THR A 181 -8.25 11.01 11.23
C THR A 181 -7.01 10.12 11.12
N GLU A 182 -5.92 10.49 11.80
CA GLU A 182 -4.69 9.68 11.85
C GLU A 182 -4.91 8.28 12.44
N LEU A 183 -5.86 8.16 13.38
CA LEU A 183 -6.27 6.88 13.95
C LEU A 183 -7.32 6.14 13.09
N ASN A 184 -7.58 6.62 11.88
CA ASN A 184 -8.58 6.09 10.94
C ASN A 184 -10.00 5.99 11.52
N TYR A 185 -10.33 6.89 12.46
CA TYR A 185 -11.63 6.92 13.07
C TYR A 185 -12.74 7.22 12.05
N LYS A 186 -13.71 6.31 11.95
CA LYS A 186 -14.94 6.50 11.19
C LYS A 186 -16.10 6.67 12.19
N GLU A 187 -16.79 7.79 12.13
CA GLU A 187 -17.84 8.20 13.06
C GLU A 187 -19.05 7.22 13.13
N THR A 188 -19.15 6.28 12.20
CA THR A 188 -20.23 5.31 12.07
C THR A 188 -19.69 3.91 11.81
N ILE A 189 -18.95 3.33 12.74
CA ILE A 189 -18.71 1.89 12.68
C ILE A 189 -19.93 1.21 13.29
N LYS A 190 -20.86 0.80 12.42
CA LYS A 190 -21.96 -0.08 12.78
C LYS A 190 -21.38 -1.41 13.22
N SER A 191 -21.98 -2.05 14.20
CA SER A 191 -21.66 -3.43 14.58
C SER A 191 -22.48 -4.37 13.72
N ASN A 192 -21.88 -5.48 13.30
CA ASN A 192 -22.61 -6.58 12.72
C ASN A 192 -22.84 -7.63 13.81
N GLN A 193 -23.92 -8.38 13.69
CA GLN A 193 -24.24 -9.53 14.54
C GLN A 193 -24.38 -10.77 13.68
N ILE A 194 -23.74 -11.87 14.12
CA ILE A 194 -23.99 -13.19 13.54
C ILE A 194 -24.97 -13.91 14.44
N ILE A 195 -26.07 -14.36 13.87
CA ILE A 195 -27.15 -15.05 14.58
C ILE A 195 -27.14 -16.51 14.14
N VAL A 196 -26.91 -17.40 15.10
CA VAL A 196 -26.91 -18.83 14.88
C VAL A 196 -28.07 -19.44 15.66
N LEU A 197 -28.97 -20.13 14.95
CA LEU A 197 -30.07 -20.87 15.57
C LEU A 197 -29.70 -22.34 15.62
N ILE A 198 -29.66 -22.90 16.82
CA ILE A 198 -29.34 -24.30 17.07
C ILE A 198 -30.45 -24.97 17.86
N ASP A 199 -30.57 -26.30 17.71
CA ASP A 199 -31.46 -27.14 18.52
C ASP A 199 -30.61 -28.14 19.30
N CYS A 200 -30.74 -28.13 20.63
CA CYS A 200 -29.96 -28.95 21.55
C CYS A 200 -30.86 -29.99 22.22
N ALA A 201 -30.44 -31.26 22.25
CA ALA A 201 -31.17 -32.36 22.90
C ALA A 201 -31.26 -32.19 24.41
N GLU A 202 -30.24 -31.56 25.03
CA GLU A 202 -30.12 -31.36 26.48
C GLU A 202 -29.55 -29.98 26.80
N ALA A 203 -29.80 -29.51 28.01
CA ALA A 203 -29.16 -28.29 28.52
C ALA A 203 -27.68 -28.59 28.84
N THR A 204 -26.76 -27.82 28.29
CA THR A 204 -25.32 -28.03 28.45
C THR A 204 -24.51 -26.72 28.30
N THR A 205 -23.31 -26.75 28.83
CA THR A 205 -22.30 -25.73 28.53
C THR A 205 -21.48 -26.19 27.33
N MET A 206 -21.36 -25.38 26.30
CA MET A 206 -20.55 -25.66 25.11
C MET A 206 -19.52 -24.58 24.83
N GLU A 207 -18.38 -25.02 24.35
CA GLU A 207 -17.37 -24.14 23.78
C GLU A 207 -17.63 -24.03 22.28
N ILE A 208 -17.69 -22.81 21.80
CA ILE A 208 -18.02 -22.48 20.42
C ILE A 208 -16.76 -22.02 19.70
N ASP A 209 -16.61 -22.45 18.46
CA ASP A 209 -15.62 -22.02 17.49
C ASP A 209 -16.36 -21.43 16.27
N LEU A 210 -16.25 -20.11 16.09
CA LEU A 210 -16.90 -19.35 15.02
C LEU A 210 -15.83 -18.80 14.09
N LYS A 211 -15.88 -19.18 12.80
CA LYS A 211 -14.95 -18.72 11.76
C LYS A 211 -15.69 -18.01 10.65
N PHE A 212 -15.10 -16.96 10.12
CA PHE A 212 -15.61 -16.25 8.94
C PHE A 212 -14.52 -15.44 8.28
N ILE A 213 -14.70 -15.15 6.99
CA ILE A 213 -13.81 -14.30 6.20
C ILE A 213 -14.15 -12.83 6.46
N VAL A 214 -13.11 -12.02 6.55
CA VAL A 214 -13.19 -10.56 6.61
C VAL A 214 -12.39 -9.95 5.46
N SER A 215 -12.93 -8.89 4.87
CA SER A 215 -12.22 -8.07 3.88
C SER A 215 -11.51 -6.88 4.56
N ASN A 216 -10.87 -6.01 3.77
CA ASN A 216 -10.16 -4.81 4.24
C ASN A 216 -8.98 -5.11 5.19
N CYS A 217 -8.38 -6.27 5.07
CA CYS A 217 -7.12 -6.63 5.70
C CYS A 217 -6.29 -7.45 4.73
N GLY A 218 -5.03 -7.69 5.06
CA GLY A 218 -4.15 -8.50 4.22
C GLY A 218 -2.70 -8.38 4.63
N TRP A 219 -1.82 -9.04 3.87
CA TRP A 219 -0.40 -8.93 4.06
C TRP A 219 0.38 -8.90 2.74
N GLN A 220 1.56 -8.32 2.79
CA GLN A 220 2.50 -8.25 1.68
C GLN A 220 3.89 -8.69 2.14
N ALA A 221 4.58 -9.47 1.31
CA ALA A 221 5.98 -9.81 1.55
C ALA A 221 6.84 -8.56 1.55
N ASN A 222 7.82 -8.53 2.44
CA ASN A 222 8.84 -7.50 2.52
C ASN A 222 10.15 -8.16 2.92
N TYR A 223 11.25 -7.74 2.31
CA TYR A 223 12.54 -8.34 2.54
C TYR A 223 13.57 -7.32 3.00
N ASP A 224 14.49 -7.77 3.87
CA ASP A 224 15.74 -7.05 4.11
C ASP A 224 16.87 -7.94 3.61
N LEU A 225 17.65 -7.42 2.67
CA LEU A 225 18.80 -8.08 2.09
C LEU A 225 20.07 -7.41 2.60
N SER A 226 20.94 -8.14 3.22
CA SER A 226 22.21 -7.61 3.73
C SER A 226 23.41 -8.44 3.30
N ALA A 227 24.53 -7.75 3.06
CA ALA A 227 25.83 -8.34 2.85
C ALA A 227 26.90 -7.46 3.50
N ASP A 228 27.82 -8.05 4.26
CA ASP A 228 28.91 -7.30 4.88
C ASP A 228 30.01 -7.00 3.86
N ASN A 229 30.20 -7.90 2.89
CA ASN A 229 31.21 -7.81 1.85
C ASN A 229 30.83 -8.68 0.63
N ILE A 230 31.68 -8.71 -0.38
CA ILE A 230 31.49 -9.50 -1.60
C ILE A 230 32.05 -10.93 -1.51
N SER A 231 32.26 -11.45 -0.30
CA SER A 231 32.92 -12.78 -0.08
C SER A 231 32.00 -13.98 -0.26
N GLY A 232 30.73 -13.78 -0.65
CA GLY A 232 29.85 -14.85 -1.06
C GLY A 232 28.69 -15.18 -0.13
N LYS A 233 28.56 -14.52 1.03
CA LYS A 233 27.41 -14.72 1.93
C LYS A 233 26.52 -13.48 1.99
N ILE A 234 25.23 -13.72 1.95
CA ILE A 234 24.18 -12.69 2.13
C ILE A 234 23.18 -13.19 3.15
N GLU A 235 22.56 -12.28 3.86
CA GLU A 235 21.43 -12.54 4.74
C GLU A 235 20.16 -11.98 4.13
N LEU A 236 19.15 -12.83 3.98
CA LEU A 236 17.83 -12.46 3.50
C LEU A 236 16.82 -12.65 4.63
N LYS A 237 16.33 -11.54 5.21
CA LYS A 237 15.26 -11.55 6.20
C LYS A 237 13.93 -11.41 5.48
N TYR A 238 13.07 -12.41 5.65
CA TYR A 238 11.72 -12.43 5.09
C TYR A 238 10.73 -11.93 6.14
N LYS A 239 10.02 -10.88 5.83
CA LYS A 239 9.05 -10.20 6.70
C LYS A 239 7.71 -10.08 5.99
N ALA A 240 6.66 -9.86 6.75
CA ALA A 240 5.36 -9.48 6.26
C ALA A 240 4.98 -8.08 6.73
N LYS A 241 4.41 -7.27 5.87
CA LYS A 241 3.65 -6.07 6.23
C LYS A 241 2.20 -6.48 6.33
N VAL A 242 1.67 -6.56 7.55
CA VAL A 242 0.27 -6.92 7.82
C VAL A 242 -0.51 -5.66 8.12
N PHE A 243 -1.67 -5.49 7.54
CA PHE A 243 -2.57 -4.38 7.83
C PHE A 243 -3.96 -4.90 8.19
N ASN A 244 -4.64 -4.16 9.07
CA ASN A 244 -5.98 -4.44 9.54
C ASN A 244 -6.83 -3.16 9.44
N ASN A 245 -7.93 -3.22 8.69
CA ASN A 245 -8.96 -2.19 8.59
C ASN A 245 -10.36 -2.82 8.62
N THR A 246 -10.49 -3.89 9.42
CA THR A 246 -11.75 -4.64 9.55
C THR A 246 -12.77 -3.95 10.46
N GLY A 247 -12.37 -2.95 11.22
CA GLY A 247 -13.16 -2.31 12.28
C GLY A 247 -13.05 -3.03 13.64
N THR A 248 -12.27 -4.12 13.72
CA THR A 248 -12.04 -4.87 14.96
C THR A 248 -10.55 -5.05 15.18
N ASP A 249 -10.06 -4.70 16.37
CA ASP A 249 -8.66 -4.89 16.76
C ASP A 249 -8.36 -6.39 16.97
N TRP A 250 -7.25 -6.84 16.43
CA TRP A 250 -6.72 -8.19 16.70
C TRP A 250 -5.76 -8.12 17.89
N SER A 251 -6.28 -8.37 19.09
CA SER A 251 -5.52 -8.25 20.33
C SER A 251 -5.04 -9.60 20.84
N ASP A 252 -3.72 -9.76 21.02
CA ASP A 252 -3.08 -11.00 21.55
C ASP A 252 -3.50 -12.28 20.81
N VAL A 253 -3.56 -12.21 19.47
CA VAL A 253 -4.02 -13.31 18.61
C VAL A 253 -2.87 -14.18 18.10
N ASN A 254 -3.16 -15.46 17.86
CA ASN A 254 -2.31 -16.33 17.08
C ASN A 254 -2.41 -15.94 15.60
N LEU A 255 -1.30 -15.51 15.01
CA LEU A 255 -1.25 -15.04 13.63
C LEU A 255 -0.77 -16.14 12.70
N VAL A 256 -1.46 -16.34 11.60
CA VAL A 256 -1.04 -17.18 10.48
C VAL A 256 -1.09 -16.34 9.21
N LEU A 257 -0.02 -16.36 8.43
CA LEU A 257 0.04 -15.70 7.13
C LEU A 257 -0.10 -16.75 6.03
N SER A 258 -1.05 -16.57 5.13
CA SER A 258 -1.31 -17.53 4.05
C SER A 258 -1.14 -16.87 2.68
N THR A 259 -0.56 -17.60 1.73
CA THR A 259 -0.44 -17.17 0.33
C THR A 259 -1.70 -17.45 -0.48
N SER A 260 -2.73 -18.06 0.13
CA SER A 260 -4.01 -18.24 -0.53
C SER A 260 -4.76 -16.93 -0.72
N ASP A 261 -5.68 -16.91 -1.67
CA ASP A 261 -6.62 -15.82 -1.87
C ASP A 261 -8.05 -16.41 -1.90
N PRO A 262 -8.84 -16.23 -0.84
CA PRO A 262 -10.19 -16.76 -0.77
C PRO A 262 -11.17 -16.09 -1.75
N ASN A 263 -10.76 -14.96 -2.37
CA ASN A 263 -11.59 -14.22 -3.33
C ASN A 263 -11.43 -14.74 -4.77
N VAL A 264 -10.48 -15.64 -5.03
CA VAL A 264 -10.26 -16.23 -6.35
C VAL A 264 -11.12 -17.47 -6.52
N SER A 265 -11.81 -17.58 -7.66
CA SER A 265 -12.62 -18.77 -7.98
C SER A 265 -11.77 -20.04 -7.97
N ALA A 266 -12.25 -21.07 -7.26
CA ALA A 266 -11.66 -22.40 -7.26
C ALA A 266 -11.96 -23.20 -8.54
N SER A 267 -12.77 -22.67 -9.47
CA SER A 267 -13.14 -23.34 -10.72
C SER A 267 -12.04 -23.21 -11.76
N ALA A 268 -11.63 -24.33 -12.36
CA ALA A 268 -10.69 -24.33 -13.46
C ALA A 268 -11.29 -23.65 -14.72
N PRO A 269 -10.55 -22.77 -15.40
CA PRO A 269 -11.03 -22.15 -16.62
C PRO A 269 -11.14 -23.18 -17.75
N THR A 270 -12.17 -23.03 -18.60
CA THR A 270 -12.38 -23.84 -19.79
C THR A 270 -12.12 -23.00 -21.05
N LEU A 271 -11.42 -23.59 -22.03
CA LEU A 271 -11.21 -22.94 -23.30
C LEU A 271 -12.47 -23.02 -24.15
N SER A 272 -12.95 -21.86 -24.60
CA SER A 272 -13.97 -21.78 -25.66
C SER A 272 -13.32 -21.84 -27.02
N PRO A 273 -14.01 -22.34 -28.07
CA PRO A 273 -13.49 -22.32 -29.45
C PRO A 273 -13.13 -20.89 -29.89
N TRP A 274 -11.93 -20.73 -30.46
CA TRP A 274 -11.48 -19.48 -31.02
C TRP A 274 -11.70 -19.47 -32.52
N TYR A 275 -12.69 -18.72 -32.99
CA TYR A 275 -13.06 -18.63 -34.39
C TYR A 275 -12.38 -17.43 -35.03
N LEU A 276 -11.74 -17.65 -36.19
CA LEU A 276 -11.20 -16.62 -37.06
C LEU A 276 -12.21 -16.32 -38.17
N ASN A 277 -12.60 -15.06 -38.29
CA ASN A 277 -13.46 -14.59 -39.39
C ASN A 277 -12.75 -13.46 -40.14
N TYR A 278 -12.99 -13.37 -41.48
CA TYR A 278 -12.55 -12.21 -42.24
C TYR A 278 -13.37 -11.00 -41.81
N SER A 279 -12.70 -9.90 -41.43
CA SER A 279 -13.38 -8.62 -41.33
C SER A 279 -13.73 -8.14 -42.74
N SER A 280 -15.02 -7.97 -43.07
CA SER A 280 -15.41 -7.23 -44.27
C SER A 280 -14.98 -5.78 -44.05
N LEU A 281 -14.05 -5.30 -44.89
CA LEU A 281 -13.70 -3.89 -45.01
C LEU A 281 -14.97 -3.14 -45.49
N SER A 282 -15.84 -2.71 -44.58
CA SER A 282 -16.80 -1.67 -44.88
C SER A 282 -16.02 -0.36 -44.80
N ASN A 283 -15.82 0.28 -45.96
CA ASN A 283 -15.37 1.65 -46.05
C ASN A 283 -16.41 2.57 -45.39
N SER A 284 -16.30 2.77 -44.08
CA SER A 284 -16.88 3.89 -43.36
C SER A 284 -15.73 4.62 -42.68
N GLU A 285 -15.27 5.70 -43.31
CA GLU A 285 -14.50 6.73 -42.65
C GLU A 285 -15.36 7.28 -41.49
N GLY A 286 -14.99 7.01 -40.27
CA GLY A 286 -15.62 7.58 -39.05
C GLY A 286 -15.85 6.50 -37.99
N ASP A 287 -15.03 6.55 -36.97
CA ASP A 287 -15.05 5.89 -35.66
C ASP A 287 -13.93 4.89 -35.41
N PHE A 288 -12.70 5.42 -35.35
CA PHE A 288 -11.60 4.79 -34.62
C PHE A 288 -11.59 5.24 -33.13
N GLU A 289 -12.71 5.15 -32.46
CA GLU A 289 -12.76 5.22 -30.99
C GLU A 289 -13.61 4.07 -30.47
N LYS A 290 -12.99 2.93 -30.28
CA LYS A 290 -13.21 1.86 -29.31
C LYS A 290 -12.59 0.57 -29.84
N GLY A 291 -11.27 0.54 -29.85
CA GLY A 291 -10.55 -0.72 -29.92
C GLY A 291 -10.89 -1.52 -28.67
N GLU A 292 -11.67 -2.59 -28.83
CA GLU A 292 -11.73 -3.63 -27.82
C GLU A 292 -10.30 -4.10 -27.60
N GLN A 293 -9.74 -3.71 -26.46
CA GLN A 293 -8.49 -4.29 -25.98
C GLN A 293 -8.76 -5.77 -25.79
N TYR A 294 -8.21 -6.61 -26.67
CA TYR A 294 -8.06 -8.03 -26.42
C TYR A 294 -7.22 -8.15 -25.14
N VAL A 295 -7.90 -8.33 -24.02
CA VAL A 295 -7.27 -8.74 -22.78
C VAL A 295 -6.81 -10.18 -23.02
N VAL A 296 -5.55 -10.33 -23.43
CA VAL A 296 -4.86 -11.61 -23.27
C VAL A 296 -4.98 -11.92 -21.77
N PRO A 297 -5.57 -13.04 -21.35
CA PRO A 297 -5.53 -13.43 -19.96
C PRO A 297 -4.07 -13.70 -19.63
N GLN A 298 -3.36 -12.66 -19.20
CA GLN A 298 -2.10 -12.84 -18.51
C GLN A 298 -2.44 -13.65 -17.27
N ASN A 299 -1.66 -14.68 -17.06
CA ASN A 299 -1.74 -15.51 -15.86
C ASN A 299 -1.64 -14.59 -14.66
N ARG A 300 -2.81 -14.16 -14.12
CA ARG A 300 -2.96 -13.14 -13.09
C ARG A 300 -2.54 -13.61 -11.69
N ALA A 301 -1.81 -14.73 -11.61
CA ALA A 301 -1.48 -15.25 -10.30
C ALA A 301 -0.56 -14.32 -9.48
N PHE A 302 0.28 -13.48 -10.09
CA PHE A 302 1.24 -12.67 -9.32
C PHE A 302 1.56 -11.27 -9.89
N ALA A 303 1.03 -10.86 -11.03
CA ALA A 303 1.49 -9.65 -11.72
C ALA A 303 0.63 -8.39 -11.54
N GLN A 304 -0.49 -8.44 -10.86
CA GLN A 304 -1.38 -7.28 -10.64
C GLN A 304 -2.07 -7.32 -9.29
N TYR A 305 -1.31 -7.34 -8.21
CA TYR A 305 -1.78 -6.70 -7.00
C TYR A 305 -1.41 -5.21 -7.05
N SER A 306 -1.87 -4.52 -8.09
CA SER A 306 -2.09 -3.09 -7.92
C SER A 306 -3.27 -2.97 -6.97
N TRP A 307 -3.03 -2.50 -5.79
CA TRP A 307 -4.03 -2.07 -4.83
C TRP A 307 -5.10 -1.31 -5.59
N ASN A 308 -6.36 -1.71 -5.41
CA ASN A 308 -7.48 -1.05 -6.05
C ASN A 308 -7.36 0.45 -5.79
N SER A 309 -7.21 1.25 -6.83
CA SER A 309 -6.89 2.69 -6.79
C SER A 309 -7.85 3.52 -5.91
N ASN A 310 -8.96 2.94 -5.45
CA ASN A 310 -9.91 3.57 -4.53
C ASN A 310 -9.51 3.46 -3.04
N MET A 311 -8.54 2.61 -2.69
CA MET A 311 -7.94 2.54 -1.34
C MET A 311 -6.50 3.09 -1.29
N ALA A 312 -5.85 3.24 -2.44
CA ALA A 312 -4.45 3.64 -2.57
C ALA A 312 -4.12 5.10 -2.17
N PRO A 313 -5.00 6.13 -2.31
CA PRO A 313 -4.56 7.50 -2.09
C PRO A 313 -4.18 7.82 -0.65
N GLN A 314 -4.70 7.07 0.33
CA GLN A 314 -4.38 7.30 1.75
C GLN A 314 -3.22 6.46 2.27
N MET A 315 -2.96 5.30 1.65
CA MET A 315 -1.85 4.44 2.08
C MET A 315 -0.51 4.78 1.44
N SER A 316 -0.50 5.30 0.21
CA SER A 316 0.74 5.72 -0.45
C SER A 316 1.40 6.92 0.23
N GLN A 317 0.61 7.85 0.78
CA GLN A 317 1.15 9.01 1.52
C GLN A 317 1.74 8.63 2.90
N ASN A 318 1.23 7.54 3.52
CA ASN A 318 1.75 7.09 4.82
C ASN A 318 2.93 6.12 4.70
N LEU A 319 3.11 5.47 3.54
CA LEU A 319 4.25 4.59 3.30
C LEU A 319 5.55 5.36 3.03
N ASP A 320 5.47 6.51 2.36
CA ASP A 320 6.64 7.36 2.09
C ASP A 320 7.24 7.96 3.38
N GLY A 321 6.40 8.27 4.38
CA GLY A 321 6.85 8.75 5.69
C GLY A 321 7.52 7.69 6.57
N LEU A 322 7.29 6.39 6.29
CA LEU A 322 7.84 5.29 7.09
C LEU A 322 9.20 4.79 6.58
N PHE A 323 9.55 5.10 5.34
CA PHE A 323 10.73 4.54 4.65
C PHE A 323 11.78 5.56 4.23
N LEU A 324 11.43 6.82 4.14
CA LEU A 324 12.40 7.88 3.96
C LEU A 324 12.68 8.44 5.34
N GLY A 325 13.90 8.33 5.85
CA GLY A 325 14.36 8.99 7.06
C GLY A 325 14.21 10.51 6.92
N GLY A 326 12.94 10.94 6.81
CA GLY A 326 12.53 12.32 6.77
C GLY A 326 12.42 12.85 8.20
N ASN A 327 12.81 14.06 8.40
CA ASN A 327 12.50 14.82 9.60
C ASN A 327 10.96 14.93 9.71
N ASP A 328 10.44 14.86 10.95
CA ASP A 328 9.06 15.24 11.20
C ASP A 328 8.81 16.70 10.74
N ALA A 329 7.56 17.12 10.71
CA ALA A 329 7.18 18.48 10.32
C ALA A 329 7.81 19.58 11.18
N ASN A 330 8.57 19.22 12.23
CA ASN A 330 9.27 20.11 13.16
C ASN A 330 10.80 20.01 13.04
N GLY A 331 11.35 19.24 12.08
CA GLY A 331 12.78 19.19 11.80
C GLY A 331 13.64 18.34 12.74
N PHE A 332 13.02 17.50 13.58
CA PHE A 332 13.76 16.57 14.43
C PHE A 332 14.01 15.24 13.70
N PRO A 333 15.25 14.71 13.72
CA PRO A 333 15.55 13.40 13.15
C PRO A 333 14.80 12.33 13.95
N ILE A 334 14.02 11.49 13.26
CA ILE A 334 13.45 10.30 13.86
C ILE A 334 14.61 9.37 14.18
N GLN A 335 15.02 9.35 15.43
CA GLN A 335 16.03 8.44 15.93
C GLN A 335 15.42 7.03 15.91
N GLY A 336 15.74 6.28 14.85
CA GLY A 336 15.49 4.85 14.78
C GLY A 336 16.22 4.20 15.97
N GLY A 337 15.46 3.82 16.99
CA GLY A 337 16.03 3.10 18.12
C GLY A 337 16.69 1.83 17.63
N SER A 338 18.00 1.74 17.69
CA SER A 338 18.75 0.51 17.59
C SER A 338 18.52 -0.33 18.85
N GLY A 339 17.30 -0.81 19.04
CA GLY A 339 17.04 -1.93 19.90
C GLY A 339 17.56 -3.16 19.15
N SER A 340 18.51 -3.88 19.73
CA SER A 340 18.85 -5.23 19.33
C SER A 340 17.59 -6.09 19.52
N GLN A 341 16.73 -6.10 18.50
CA GLN A 341 15.58 -6.99 18.46
C GLN A 341 16.13 -8.40 18.24
N GLY A 342 16.09 -9.21 19.30
CA GLY A 342 16.32 -10.64 19.18
C GLY A 342 15.45 -11.15 18.03
N SER A 343 16.09 -11.79 17.05
CA SER A 343 15.42 -12.33 15.85
C SER A 343 14.25 -13.22 16.28
N THR A 344 13.04 -12.88 15.84
CA THR A 344 11.82 -13.69 16.03
C THR A 344 11.79 -14.91 15.10
N VAL A 345 12.78 -15.03 14.24
CA VAL A 345 12.95 -16.08 13.21
C VAL A 345 12.86 -17.51 13.77
N ALA A 346 13.27 -17.71 15.02
CA ALA A 346 13.20 -19.02 15.68
C ALA A 346 11.78 -19.48 16.05
N PHE A 347 10.78 -18.61 15.86
CA PHE A 347 9.39 -18.82 16.32
C PHE A 347 8.37 -18.85 15.16
N THR A 348 8.83 -19.14 13.94
CA THR A 348 7.93 -19.28 12.79
C THR A 348 8.07 -20.66 12.21
N SER A 349 6.99 -21.41 12.09
CA SER A 349 6.93 -22.68 11.38
C SER A 349 6.23 -22.51 10.03
N ILE A 350 6.84 -23.06 8.97
CA ILE A 350 6.26 -23.05 7.62
C ILE A 350 5.50 -24.37 7.44
N GLN A 351 4.20 -24.27 7.19
CA GLN A 351 3.36 -25.40 6.84
C GLN A 351 3.02 -25.33 5.35
N VAL A 352 3.41 -26.35 4.60
CA VAL A 352 3.06 -26.46 3.18
C VAL A 352 1.76 -27.23 3.10
N ALA A 353 0.63 -26.51 2.96
CA ALA A 353 -0.61 -27.11 2.51
C ALA A 353 -0.48 -27.48 1.02
N GLN A 354 -1.21 -28.50 0.55
CA GLN A 354 -1.02 -29.05 -0.81
C GLN A 354 -1.11 -28.01 -1.96
N LEU A 355 -1.77 -26.86 -1.73
CA LEU A 355 -1.99 -25.81 -2.72
C LEU A 355 -1.51 -24.41 -2.29
N THR A 356 -1.24 -24.21 -0.99
CA THR A 356 -0.92 -22.89 -0.41
C THR A 356 0.16 -23.03 0.64
N ARG A 357 0.89 -21.94 0.90
CA ARG A 357 1.90 -21.86 1.96
C ARG A 357 1.34 -21.09 3.13
N GLU A 358 1.51 -21.62 4.33
CA GLU A 358 1.11 -20.98 5.58
C GLU A 358 2.34 -20.80 6.47
N PHE A 359 2.50 -19.57 6.97
CA PHE A 359 3.53 -19.21 7.94
C PHE A 359 2.84 -19.03 9.29
N VAL A 360 3.00 -20.01 10.18
CA VAL A 360 2.46 -19.95 11.55
C VAL A 360 3.43 -19.16 12.40
N ILE A 361 2.99 -18.05 12.95
CA ILE A 361 3.80 -17.18 13.80
C ILE A 361 3.61 -17.59 15.26
N ASP A 362 4.65 -18.07 15.90
CA ASP A 362 4.55 -18.63 17.25
C ASP A 362 4.27 -17.57 18.35
N LYS A 363 4.65 -16.32 18.08
CA LYS A 363 4.34 -15.21 19.00
C LYS A 363 2.97 -14.66 18.71
N LYS A 364 2.25 -14.30 19.77
CA LYS A 364 1.00 -13.59 19.64
C LYS A 364 1.23 -12.14 19.23
N TYR A 365 0.34 -11.63 18.40
CA TYR A 365 0.40 -10.27 17.88
C TYR A 365 -0.84 -9.47 18.25
N THR A 366 -0.62 -8.17 18.41
CA THR A 366 -1.70 -7.19 18.50
C THR A 366 -1.59 -6.28 17.29
N ILE A 367 -2.62 -6.32 16.41
CA ILE A 367 -2.70 -5.51 15.19
C ILE A 367 -4.00 -4.72 15.25
N PRO A 368 -3.91 -3.42 15.61
CA PRO A 368 -5.07 -2.53 15.64
C PRO A 368 -5.72 -2.38 14.27
N SER A 369 -7.01 -2.08 14.26
CA SER A 369 -7.76 -1.77 13.03
C SER A 369 -7.59 -0.30 12.62
N ASP A 370 -6.35 0.11 12.37
CA ASP A 370 -5.96 1.48 12.03
C ASP A 370 -5.43 1.65 10.60
N SER A 371 -5.50 0.59 9.78
CA SER A 371 -4.99 0.51 8.41
C SER A 371 -3.48 0.69 8.27
N LYS A 372 -2.72 0.80 9.36
CA LYS A 372 -1.27 0.93 9.31
C LYS A 372 -0.61 -0.43 9.07
N PRO A 373 0.51 -0.47 8.34
CA PRO A 373 1.26 -1.71 8.16
C PRO A 373 2.09 -2.03 9.40
N TYR A 374 1.95 -3.26 9.90
CA TYR A 374 2.73 -3.81 11.00
C TYR A 374 3.71 -4.85 10.45
N LEU A 375 4.99 -4.70 10.81
CA LEU A 375 6.02 -5.64 10.38
C LEU A 375 6.02 -6.88 11.27
N VAL A 376 5.92 -8.03 10.64
CA VAL A 376 5.99 -9.35 11.26
C VAL A 376 7.14 -10.12 10.64
N ASP A 377 8.08 -10.61 11.45
CA ASP A 377 9.18 -11.43 10.96
C ASP A 377 8.68 -12.85 10.64
N ILE A 378 9.02 -13.35 9.45
CA ILE A 378 8.67 -14.71 9.03
C ILE A 378 9.87 -15.63 9.23
N THR A 379 10.97 -15.39 8.51
CA THR A 379 12.18 -16.22 8.56
C THR A 379 13.42 -15.44 8.12
N SER A 380 14.60 -16.00 8.39
CA SER A 380 15.88 -15.46 7.90
C SER A 380 16.70 -16.58 7.26
N HIS A 381 17.33 -16.28 6.14
CA HIS A 381 18.15 -17.22 5.39
C HIS A 381 19.54 -16.64 5.20
N SER A 382 20.56 -17.44 5.56
CA SER A 382 21.93 -17.17 5.15
C SER A 382 22.20 -17.94 3.85
N LEU A 383 22.47 -17.21 2.76
CA LEU A 383 22.56 -17.76 1.42
C LEU A 383 23.94 -17.54 0.84
N ASP A 384 24.43 -18.54 0.10
CA ASP A 384 25.62 -18.39 -0.69
C ASP A 384 25.28 -17.65 -2.00
N ALA A 385 26.06 -16.62 -2.32
CA ALA A 385 25.87 -15.81 -3.50
C ALA A 385 27.19 -15.58 -4.24
N THR A 386 27.13 -15.52 -5.55
CA THR A 386 28.24 -15.01 -6.35
C THR A 386 27.96 -13.59 -6.77
N PHE A 387 28.97 -12.73 -6.65
CA PHE A 387 28.79 -11.31 -6.97
C PHE A 387 29.31 -11.00 -8.38
N SER A 388 28.54 -10.20 -9.11
CA SER A 388 28.90 -9.67 -10.42
C SER A 388 28.41 -8.24 -10.56
N HIS A 389 28.96 -7.51 -11.51
CA HIS A 389 28.48 -6.17 -11.86
C HIS A 389 27.69 -6.19 -13.15
N LYS A 390 26.73 -5.30 -13.27
CA LYS A 390 25.97 -5.04 -14.49
C LYS A 390 25.94 -3.54 -14.77
N ALA A 391 26.15 -3.17 -16.03
CA ALA A 391 26.04 -1.78 -16.44
C ALA A 391 25.33 -1.65 -17.78
N VAL A 392 24.57 -0.58 -17.94
CA VAL A 392 23.88 -0.19 -19.16
C VAL A 392 24.08 1.29 -19.40
N PRO A 393 25.28 1.74 -19.81
CA PRO A 393 25.66 3.16 -19.83
C PRO A 393 24.84 4.02 -20.80
N LYS A 394 24.09 3.40 -21.71
CA LYS A 394 23.08 4.05 -22.53
C LYS A 394 21.91 4.60 -21.68
N LEU A 395 21.58 3.96 -20.57
CA LEU A 395 20.45 4.25 -19.69
C LEU A 395 20.90 4.90 -18.37
N ASP A 396 21.89 4.33 -17.71
CA ASP A 396 22.46 4.80 -16.44
C ASP A 396 23.99 4.63 -16.50
N LYS A 397 24.71 5.66 -16.09
CA LYS A 397 26.17 5.70 -16.11
C LYS A 397 26.84 4.81 -15.04
N ASP A 398 26.07 4.39 -14.04
CA ASP A 398 26.60 3.67 -12.89
C ASP A 398 26.61 2.14 -13.14
N ALA A 399 27.58 1.45 -12.55
CA ALA A 399 27.57 -0.01 -12.44
C ALA A 399 26.77 -0.43 -11.22
N PHE A 400 25.98 -1.50 -11.36
CA PHE A 400 25.19 -2.08 -10.27
C PHE A 400 25.82 -3.38 -9.80
N LEU A 401 26.00 -3.51 -8.49
CA LEU A 401 26.46 -4.76 -7.87
C LEU A 401 25.27 -5.71 -7.76
N LEU A 402 25.40 -6.92 -8.29
CA LEU A 402 24.39 -7.98 -8.24
C LEU A 402 24.90 -9.18 -7.46
N ALA A 403 24.07 -9.72 -6.57
CA ALA A 403 24.24 -11.04 -5.99
C ALA A 403 23.41 -12.05 -6.82
N ASN A 404 24.06 -13.12 -7.23
CA ASN A 404 23.45 -14.22 -7.95
C ASN A 404 23.32 -15.40 -6.98
N ILE A 405 22.09 -15.86 -6.75
CA ILE A 405 21.73 -16.89 -5.77
C ILE A 405 21.15 -18.08 -6.53
N VAL A 406 21.65 -19.27 -6.25
CA VAL A 406 21.17 -20.54 -6.82
C VAL A 406 20.45 -21.34 -5.75
N GLY A 407 19.39 -22.08 -6.12
CA GLY A 407 18.64 -22.95 -5.20
C GLY A 407 17.68 -22.18 -4.29
N TRP A 408 17.29 -20.96 -4.70
CA TRP A 408 16.34 -20.09 -3.99
C TRP A 408 14.90 -20.62 -4.01
N GLU A 409 14.56 -21.53 -4.92
CA GLU A 409 13.23 -22.10 -5.10
C GLU A 409 12.72 -22.84 -3.86
N LYS A 410 13.67 -23.33 -3.04
CA LYS A 410 13.40 -24.04 -1.78
C LYS A 410 13.02 -23.11 -0.63
N LEU A 411 13.14 -21.79 -0.82
CA LEU A 411 12.96 -20.80 0.24
C LEU A 411 11.52 -20.30 0.34
N ASP A 412 10.64 -20.77 -0.53
CA ASP A 412 9.22 -20.40 -0.55
C ASP A 412 8.96 -18.88 -0.63
N LEU A 413 9.87 -18.17 -1.33
CA LEU A 413 9.77 -16.72 -1.51
C LEU A 413 8.61 -16.35 -2.44
N ILE A 414 7.95 -15.23 -2.15
CA ILE A 414 6.97 -14.59 -3.04
C ILE A 414 7.48 -13.22 -3.47
N PRO A 415 7.02 -12.66 -4.60
CA PRO A 415 7.47 -11.35 -5.06
C PRO A 415 7.21 -10.26 -4.01
N GLY A 416 8.18 -9.35 -3.82
CA GLY A 416 8.03 -8.28 -2.85
C GLY A 416 9.16 -7.26 -2.84
N PRO A 417 8.91 -6.06 -2.27
CA PRO A 417 9.91 -5.04 -2.08
C PRO A 417 11.01 -5.51 -1.12
N THR A 418 12.24 -5.08 -1.40
CA THR A 418 13.43 -5.50 -0.69
C THR A 418 14.26 -4.29 -0.29
N ASN A 419 14.48 -4.07 0.99
CA ASN A 419 15.44 -3.11 1.50
C ASN A 419 16.84 -3.71 1.42
N VAL A 420 17.80 -2.96 0.92
CA VAL A 420 19.15 -3.45 0.67
C VAL A 420 20.15 -2.75 1.57
N TYR A 421 20.96 -3.53 2.26
CA TYR A 421 22.03 -3.07 3.15
C TYR A 421 23.36 -3.67 2.69
N PHE A 422 24.40 -2.85 2.62
CA PHE A 422 25.75 -3.29 2.32
C PHE A 422 26.74 -2.69 3.33
N ALA A 423 27.56 -3.52 3.96
CA ALA A 423 28.45 -3.11 5.05
C ALA A 423 27.71 -2.27 6.11
N GLU A 424 26.59 -2.80 6.62
CA GLU A 424 25.68 -2.17 7.61
C GLU A 424 25.01 -0.86 7.16
N THR A 425 25.28 -0.41 5.93
CA THR A 425 24.72 0.84 5.40
C THR A 425 23.51 0.55 4.50
N TYR A 426 22.42 1.29 4.68
CA TYR A 426 21.28 1.24 3.76
C TYR A 426 21.68 1.80 2.39
N VAL A 427 21.51 0.99 1.35
CA VAL A 427 21.93 1.31 -0.02
C VAL A 427 20.73 1.77 -0.87
N GLY A 428 19.54 1.29 -0.55
CA GLY A 428 18.34 1.59 -1.29
C GLY A 428 17.32 0.46 -1.29
N GLN A 429 16.32 0.59 -2.16
CA GLN A 429 15.30 -0.43 -2.35
C GLN A 429 15.49 -1.16 -3.68
N SER A 430 15.17 -2.46 -3.67
CA SER A 430 15.10 -3.34 -4.81
C SER A 430 13.77 -4.09 -4.79
N TYR A 431 13.53 -4.92 -5.76
CA TYR A 431 12.35 -5.78 -5.82
C TYR A 431 12.77 -7.22 -6.06
N LEU A 432 12.37 -8.12 -5.16
CA LEU A 432 12.56 -9.54 -5.32
C LEU A 432 11.46 -10.06 -6.25
N ASN A 433 11.85 -10.52 -7.43
CA ASN A 433 10.92 -11.07 -8.42
C ASN A 433 11.15 -12.57 -8.58
N THR A 434 10.20 -13.37 -8.15
CA THR A 434 10.23 -14.84 -8.26
C THR A 434 9.44 -15.36 -9.46
N ALA A 435 8.84 -14.47 -10.27
CA ALA A 435 8.06 -14.87 -11.44
C ALA A 435 8.92 -15.27 -12.65
N ASN A 436 10.21 -14.90 -12.66
CA ASN A 436 11.13 -15.33 -13.71
C ASN A 436 11.56 -16.77 -13.44
N VAL A 437 11.30 -17.64 -14.39
CA VAL A 437 11.70 -19.07 -14.36
C VAL A 437 13.20 -19.18 -14.69
N GLU A 438 14.06 -18.55 -13.90
CA GLU A 438 15.52 -18.68 -14.04
C GLU A 438 16.05 -19.39 -12.80
N ASP A 439 16.96 -20.33 -12.98
CA ASP A 439 17.61 -21.08 -11.89
C ASP A 439 18.43 -20.17 -10.95
N THR A 440 18.68 -18.92 -11.37
CA THR A 440 19.48 -17.95 -10.61
C THR A 440 18.66 -16.71 -10.30
N LEU A 441 18.42 -16.47 -9.01
CA LEU A 441 17.84 -15.23 -8.50
C LEU A 441 18.91 -14.15 -8.46
N ARG A 442 18.67 -13.02 -9.16
CA ARG A 442 19.58 -11.86 -9.17
C ARG A 442 19.02 -10.74 -8.33
N LEU A 443 19.74 -10.38 -7.27
CA LEU A 443 19.37 -9.31 -6.36
C LEU A 443 20.38 -8.15 -6.45
N SER A 444 19.89 -6.92 -6.63
CA SER A 444 20.73 -5.74 -6.74
C SER A 444 21.12 -5.20 -5.37
N PHE A 445 22.41 -5.00 -5.15
CA PHE A 445 22.97 -4.28 -4.00
C PHE A 445 23.24 -2.80 -4.28
N GLY A 446 22.60 -2.26 -5.32
CA GLY A 446 22.69 -0.85 -5.67
C GLY A 446 23.90 -0.50 -6.52
N ARG A 447 24.25 0.79 -6.52
CA ARG A 447 25.29 1.36 -7.36
C ARG A 447 26.67 1.22 -6.73
N ASP A 448 27.64 0.85 -7.56
CA ASP A 448 29.04 0.79 -7.17
C ASP A 448 29.84 1.90 -7.86
N SER A 449 30.03 3.01 -7.16
CA SER A 449 30.75 4.18 -7.67
C SER A 449 32.25 3.95 -7.89
N ARG A 450 32.81 2.83 -7.39
CA ARG A 450 34.19 2.45 -7.61
C ARG A 450 34.43 1.81 -8.99
N VAL A 451 33.35 1.42 -9.70
CA VAL A 451 33.39 1.00 -11.10
C VAL A 451 32.93 2.16 -11.95
N GLU A 452 33.87 2.92 -12.46
CA GLU A 452 33.61 4.13 -13.25
C GLU A 452 33.36 3.76 -14.70
N ILE A 453 32.28 4.31 -15.29
CA ILE A 453 31.89 4.05 -16.67
C ILE A 453 31.60 5.37 -17.37
N THR A 454 32.18 5.54 -18.56
CA THR A 454 31.87 6.65 -19.44
C THR A 454 31.43 6.15 -20.79
N ARG A 455 30.39 6.75 -21.37
CA ARG A 455 29.91 6.53 -22.72
C ARG A 455 29.84 7.84 -23.46
N ARG A 456 30.62 7.99 -24.50
CA ARG A 456 30.69 9.22 -25.31
C ARG A 456 30.43 8.95 -26.78
N LEU A 457 29.78 9.88 -27.45
CA LEU A 457 29.66 9.90 -28.91
C LEU A 457 31.00 10.36 -29.51
N LEU A 458 31.50 9.62 -30.47
CA LEU A 458 32.68 10.01 -31.25
C LEU A 458 32.22 10.84 -32.46
N GLU A 459 32.24 12.16 -32.33
CA GLU A 459 31.74 13.07 -33.37
C GLU A 459 32.52 12.94 -34.69
N GLU A 460 33.80 12.64 -34.64
CA GLU A 460 34.66 12.43 -35.81
C GLU A 460 34.25 11.25 -36.67
N PHE A 461 33.60 10.25 -36.08
CA PHE A 461 33.11 9.01 -36.71
C PHE A 461 31.60 8.97 -36.86
N SER A 462 30.90 10.06 -36.46
CA SER A 462 29.45 10.16 -36.57
C SER A 462 29.07 11.18 -37.62
N ASP A 463 28.41 10.72 -38.71
CA ASP A 463 28.14 11.53 -39.87
C ASP A 463 26.71 11.32 -40.38
N LYS A 464 26.18 12.34 -41.07
CA LYS A 464 24.85 12.32 -41.68
C LYS A 464 24.97 12.75 -43.13
N LYS A 465 24.93 11.80 -44.05
CA LYS A 465 25.11 12.03 -45.49
C LYS A 465 23.89 11.63 -46.29
N VAL A 466 23.62 12.38 -47.37
CA VAL A 466 22.66 12.01 -48.39
C VAL A 466 23.41 11.34 -49.51
N VAL A 467 23.05 10.09 -49.84
CA VAL A 467 23.67 9.30 -50.89
C VAL A 467 22.58 8.84 -51.87
N GLY A 468 22.44 9.56 -52.97
CA GLY A 468 21.38 9.31 -53.96
C GLY A 468 19.97 9.53 -53.39
N PRO A 469 19.06 8.53 -53.49
CA PRO A 469 17.72 8.62 -52.93
C PRO A 469 17.67 8.40 -51.43
N ASN A 470 18.77 7.96 -50.80
CA ASN A 470 18.82 7.56 -49.41
C ASN A 470 19.62 8.55 -48.56
N ARG A 471 19.32 8.52 -47.27
CA ARG A 471 20.11 9.16 -46.21
C ARG A 471 20.82 8.07 -45.39
N LYS A 472 22.06 8.33 -45.02
CA LYS A 472 22.86 7.50 -44.12
C LYS A 472 23.24 8.30 -42.91
N ASP A 473 22.84 7.83 -41.72
CA ASP A 473 23.21 8.42 -40.44
C ASP A 473 24.09 7.39 -39.69
N SER A 474 25.39 7.69 -39.58
CA SER A 474 26.37 6.85 -38.88
C SER A 474 26.57 7.36 -37.45
N TYR A 475 26.66 6.45 -36.49
CA TYR A 475 26.89 6.74 -35.09
C TYR A 475 28.01 5.87 -34.55
N ALA A 476 28.97 6.48 -33.87
CA ALA A 476 30.05 5.78 -33.19
C ALA A 476 30.14 6.23 -31.73
N TYR A 477 30.23 5.28 -30.84
CA TYR A 477 30.35 5.52 -29.40
C TYR A 477 31.58 4.82 -28.86
N GLU A 478 32.18 5.40 -27.85
CA GLU A 478 33.23 4.81 -27.05
C GLU A 478 32.75 4.65 -25.62
N ILE A 479 32.93 3.43 -25.09
CA ILE A 479 32.57 3.09 -23.73
C ILE A 479 33.86 2.70 -23.01
N THR A 480 34.24 3.47 -21.98
CA THR A 480 35.41 3.18 -21.14
C THR A 480 34.93 2.75 -19.77
N VAL A 481 35.46 1.62 -19.29
CA VAL A 481 35.21 1.07 -17.95
C VAL A 481 36.53 1.07 -17.18
N LYS A 482 36.51 1.55 -15.94
CA LYS A 482 37.67 1.55 -15.04
C LYS A 482 37.30 0.94 -13.69
N ASN A 483 38.11 0.01 -13.22
CA ASN A 483 37.97 -0.57 -11.91
C ASN A 483 38.85 0.19 -10.89
N ASN A 484 38.22 1.00 -10.03
CA ASN A 484 38.88 1.70 -8.94
C ASN A 484 38.78 0.94 -7.59
N ARG A 485 38.35 -0.34 -7.61
CA ARG A 485 38.32 -1.22 -6.43
C ARG A 485 39.69 -1.86 -6.21
N GLU A 486 39.93 -2.31 -4.99
CA GLU A 486 41.08 -3.12 -4.61
C GLU A 486 40.95 -4.60 -5.00
N THR A 487 39.79 -5.00 -5.47
CA THR A 487 39.47 -6.38 -5.91
C THR A 487 39.18 -6.43 -7.38
N ALA A 488 39.39 -7.56 -8.02
CA ALA A 488 38.99 -7.78 -9.41
C ALA A 488 37.47 -7.68 -9.57
N VAL A 489 37.02 -7.16 -10.71
CA VAL A 489 35.61 -6.95 -11.05
C VAL A 489 35.27 -7.75 -12.29
N GLN A 490 34.19 -8.53 -12.21
CA GLN A 490 33.51 -9.10 -13.35
C GLN A 490 32.27 -8.26 -13.65
N LEU A 491 32.23 -7.63 -14.84
CA LEU A 491 31.16 -6.74 -15.25
C LEU A 491 30.51 -7.24 -16.53
N ASN A 492 29.20 -7.38 -16.51
CA ASN A 492 28.38 -7.55 -17.72
C ASN A 492 27.98 -6.16 -18.23
N LEU A 493 28.65 -5.70 -19.27
CA LEU A 493 28.42 -4.41 -19.90
C LEU A 493 27.44 -4.58 -21.06
N PHE A 494 26.32 -3.84 -21.03
CA PHE A 494 25.28 -3.89 -22.04
C PHE A 494 25.18 -2.56 -22.79
N ASP A 495 24.97 -2.66 -24.10
CA ASP A 495 24.48 -1.57 -24.95
C ASP A 495 23.51 -2.13 -26.01
N GLN A 496 23.10 -1.33 -26.96
CA GLN A 496 22.09 -1.74 -27.94
C GLN A 496 22.27 -1.00 -29.27
N ILE A 497 22.16 -1.75 -30.34
CA ILE A 497 22.00 -1.27 -31.70
C ILE A 497 20.50 -1.25 -32.03
N PRO A 498 19.98 -0.23 -32.75
CA PRO A 498 18.59 -0.23 -33.19
C PRO A 498 18.32 -1.38 -34.16
N ILE A 499 17.11 -1.92 -34.12
CA ILE A 499 16.60 -2.89 -35.10
C ILE A 499 15.47 -2.23 -35.88
N SER A 500 15.36 -2.57 -37.18
CA SER A 500 14.28 -2.08 -38.03
C SER A 500 13.12 -3.08 -38.09
N GLN A 501 11.89 -2.55 -38.09
CA GLN A 501 10.67 -3.28 -38.42
C GLN A 501 10.16 -2.93 -39.82
N ASP A 502 10.81 -1.95 -40.48
CA ASP A 502 10.47 -1.47 -41.82
C ASP A 502 11.56 -1.93 -42.83
N SER A 503 11.16 -2.52 -43.95
CA SER A 503 12.06 -2.99 -45.00
C SER A 503 12.87 -1.90 -45.69
N ASP A 504 12.38 -0.64 -45.63
CA ASP A 504 13.06 0.51 -46.23
C ASP A 504 14.17 1.08 -45.31
N ILE A 505 14.27 0.60 -44.06
CA ILE A 505 15.29 1.02 -43.11
C ILE A 505 16.29 -0.12 -42.92
N GLU A 506 17.51 0.11 -43.36
CA GLU A 506 18.62 -0.82 -43.21
C GLU A 506 19.55 -0.35 -42.07
N VAL A 507 19.82 -1.26 -41.11
CA VAL A 507 20.78 -1.00 -40.02
C VAL A 507 21.99 -1.90 -40.22
N THR A 508 23.15 -1.30 -40.43
CA THR A 508 24.43 -1.97 -40.58
C THR A 508 25.26 -1.83 -39.32
N VAL A 509 25.83 -2.91 -38.84
CA VAL A 509 26.78 -2.91 -37.71
C VAL A 509 28.16 -2.64 -38.27
N ASP A 510 28.81 -1.54 -37.80
CA ASP A 510 30.13 -1.13 -38.28
C ASP A 510 31.24 -1.65 -37.35
N GLU A 511 31.03 -1.56 -36.02
CA GLU A 511 32.01 -1.94 -34.98
C GLU A 511 31.29 -2.33 -33.69
N ILE A 512 31.67 -3.42 -33.06
CA ILE A 512 31.11 -3.84 -31.75
C ILE A 512 32.17 -4.35 -30.76
N SER A 513 33.46 -4.18 -31.02
CA SER A 513 34.58 -4.59 -30.15
C SER A 513 34.39 -5.98 -29.51
N GLY A 514 33.94 -6.97 -30.32
CA GLY A 514 33.77 -8.35 -29.88
C GLY A 514 32.58 -8.63 -28.94
N ALA A 515 31.56 -7.77 -28.91
CA ALA A 515 30.32 -8.03 -28.16
C ALA A 515 29.57 -9.25 -28.68
N ASP A 516 28.94 -9.98 -27.79
CA ASP A 516 27.86 -10.90 -28.17
C ASP A 516 26.64 -10.07 -28.59
N HIS A 517 26.19 -10.29 -29.84
CA HIS A 517 25.12 -9.50 -30.47
C HIS A 517 23.87 -10.34 -30.68
N ASN A 518 22.83 -10.02 -29.92
CA ASN A 518 21.51 -10.61 -30.15
C ASN A 518 20.78 -9.88 -31.29
N LEU A 519 20.69 -10.52 -32.46
CA LEU A 519 20.10 -9.94 -33.65
C LEU A 519 18.60 -9.63 -33.54
N THR A 520 17.87 -10.35 -32.68
CA THR A 520 16.42 -10.14 -32.49
C THR A 520 16.12 -8.91 -31.67
N THR A 521 16.97 -8.58 -30.70
CA THR A 521 16.75 -7.45 -29.76
C THR A 521 17.70 -6.28 -30.00
N GLY A 522 18.74 -6.46 -30.84
CA GLY A 522 19.81 -5.50 -31.06
C GLY A 522 20.73 -5.32 -29.82
N ARG A 523 20.56 -6.16 -28.79
CA ARG A 523 21.33 -6.07 -27.56
C ARG A 523 22.77 -6.56 -27.77
N LEU A 524 23.71 -5.80 -27.21
CA LEU A 524 25.12 -6.13 -27.14
C LEU A 524 25.50 -6.46 -25.70
N LEU A 525 26.38 -7.47 -25.51
CA LEU A 525 26.94 -7.87 -24.24
C LEU A 525 28.44 -8.02 -24.34
N TRP A 526 29.21 -7.32 -23.51
CA TRP A 526 30.62 -7.58 -23.22
C TRP A 526 30.78 -8.14 -21.83
N ILE A 527 31.49 -9.26 -21.69
CA ILE A 527 31.92 -9.81 -20.40
C ILE A 527 33.29 -9.21 -20.09
N VAL A 528 33.34 -8.29 -19.15
CA VAL A 528 34.52 -7.48 -18.84
C VAL A 528 35.12 -7.95 -17.54
N ASN A 529 36.39 -8.38 -17.55
CA ASN A 529 37.13 -8.77 -16.35
C ASN A 529 38.27 -7.77 -16.16
N LEU A 530 38.25 -7.01 -15.06
CA LEU A 530 39.25 -5.98 -14.76
C LEU A 530 39.93 -6.27 -13.43
N ALA A 531 41.25 -6.31 -13.45
CA ALA A 531 42.06 -6.27 -12.24
C ALA A 531 41.95 -4.92 -11.52
N PRO A 532 42.38 -4.81 -10.26
CA PRO A 532 42.43 -3.52 -9.56
C PRO A 532 43.18 -2.45 -10.36
N GLY A 533 42.56 -1.27 -10.50
CA GLY A 533 43.13 -0.13 -11.24
C GLY A 533 43.11 -0.26 -12.77
N GLN A 534 42.66 -1.37 -13.33
CA GLN A 534 42.63 -1.62 -14.77
C GLN A 534 41.47 -0.89 -15.46
N SER A 535 41.69 -0.49 -16.72
CA SER A 535 40.66 0.09 -17.60
C SER A 535 40.56 -0.72 -18.89
N ALA A 536 39.36 -0.73 -19.48
CA ALA A 536 39.10 -1.28 -20.82
C ALA A 536 38.20 -0.33 -21.60
N THR A 537 38.38 -0.31 -22.92
CA THR A 537 37.61 0.55 -23.83
C THR A 537 37.00 -0.30 -24.94
N TYR A 538 35.72 -0.04 -25.19
CA TYR A 538 34.90 -0.72 -26.18
C TYR A 538 34.33 0.31 -27.15
N LYS A 539 34.30 -0.03 -28.43
CA LYS A 539 33.70 0.81 -29.47
C LYS A 539 32.44 0.16 -30.00
N LEU A 540 31.45 0.99 -30.24
CA LEU A 540 30.15 0.63 -30.80
C LEU A 540 29.86 1.58 -31.94
N GLY A 541 29.75 1.04 -33.17
CA GLY A 541 29.40 1.80 -34.37
C GLY A 541 28.31 1.12 -35.19
N PHE A 542 27.39 1.90 -35.69
CA PHE A 542 26.35 1.45 -36.60
C PHE A 542 25.88 2.56 -37.53
N THR A 543 25.43 2.16 -38.73
CA THR A 543 24.90 3.05 -39.74
C THR A 543 23.45 2.71 -40.05
N ILE A 544 22.58 3.73 -40.07
CA ILE A 544 21.17 3.63 -40.44
C ILE A 544 21.01 4.26 -41.83
N LYS A 545 20.49 3.48 -42.78
CA LYS A 545 20.19 3.91 -44.16
C LYS A 545 18.68 3.88 -44.38
N TYR A 546 18.11 4.96 -44.89
CA TYR A 546 16.69 5.13 -45.12
C TYR A 546 16.41 6.14 -46.24
N PRO A 547 15.19 6.15 -46.87
CA PRO A 547 14.82 7.13 -47.87
C PRO A 547 14.92 8.58 -47.34
N LYS A 548 15.52 9.48 -48.12
CA LYS A 548 15.82 10.87 -47.71
C LYS A 548 14.57 11.72 -47.44
N ASP A 549 13.45 11.37 -48.03
CA ASP A 549 12.15 12.02 -47.94
C ASP A 549 11.34 11.55 -46.71
N LYS A 550 11.77 10.46 -46.06
CA LYS A 550 11.19 9.95 -44.82
C LYS A 550 11.96 10.42 -43.58
N LYS A 551 11.26 10.61 -42.46
CA LYS A 551 11.88 10.87 -41.15
C LYS A 551 11.77 9.63 -40.28
N ILE A 552 12.90 9.16 -39.77
CA ILE A 552 12.89 8.11 -38.74
C ILE A 552 12.65 8.73 -37.38
N THR A 553 11.73 8.13 -36.63
CA THR A 553 11.52 8.44 -35.20
C THR A 553 12.37 7.48 -34.39
N VAL A 554 13.44 7.99 -33.79
CA VAL A 554 14.18 7.23 -32.77
C VAL A 554 13.40 7.40 -31.47
N GLN A 555 12.76 6.32 -31.02
CA GLN A 555 12.11 6.34 -29.70
C GLN A 555 13.18 6.62 -28.64
N LYS A 556 13.15 7.82 -28.07
CA LYS A 556 13.94 8.14 -26.89
C LYS A 556 13.20 7.51 -25.69
N TYR A 557 13.63 6.35 -25.26
CA TYR A 557 13.18 5.83 -23.96
C TYR A 557 13.70 6.81 -22.90
N ARG A 558 12.78 7.56 -22.28
CA ARG A 558 13.08 8.22 -21.02
C ARG A 558 13.24 7.12 -19.98
N THR A 559 14.43 6.96 -19.48
CA THR A 559 14.67 6.16 -18.28
C THR A 559 13.93 6.84 -17.14
N ILE A 560 12.95 6.17 -16.57
CA ILE A 560 12.45 6.49 -15.25
C ILE A 560 13.56 6.01 -14.31
N SER A 561 14.35 6.95 -13.81
CA SER A 561 15.50 6.66 -12.95
C SER A 561 15.13 6.29 -11.51
N SER A 562 13.85 6.22 -11.21
CA SER A 562 13.33 5.75 -9.94
C SER A 562 12.10 4.90 -10.20
N PRO A 563 12.00 3.69 -9.65
CA PRO A 563 10.73 3.02 -9.59
C PRO A 563 9.79 3.89 -8.78
N SER A 564 8.72 4.39 -9.41
CA SER A 564 7.58 4.92 -8.67
C SER A 564 6.86 3.71 -8.09
N PHE A 565 6.96 3.53 -6.78
CA PHE A 565 6.25 2.51 -6.02
C PHE A 565 4.84 3.00 -5.68
#